data_de835e375cc2bca9f233dee7423d810e
#
_entry.id   de835e375cc2bca9f233dee7423d810e
#
_cell.length_a   1.000
_cell.length_b   1.000
_cell.length_c   1.000
_cell.angle_alpha   90.00
_cell.angle_beta   90.00
_cell.angle_gamma   90.00
#
_symmetry.space_group_name_H-M   'P 1'
#
loop_
_entity.id
_entity.type
_entity.pdbx_description
1 polymer ?
#
loop_
_entity_poly.entity_id
_entity_poly.type
_entity_poly.pdbx_seq_one_letter_code
_entity_poly.pdbx_strand_id
1 'polypeptide(L)'
;MSLNDPFANETESLQIGDLTIENRIDRISIYGSIDLTRDKRGLEAARKLSALLKSVLEKLGSEDLPESIPPPKNVDTVKNPFE
;
A
#
# COMPACT_ATOMS: atom_id res chain seq x y z
N MET A 1 -6.98 1.88 -12.62
CA MET A 1 -6.75 0.74 -11.86
C MET A 1 -7.19 0.96 -10.48
N SER A 2 -7.62 -0.05 -9.79
CA SER A 2 -8.08 0.06 -8.45
C SER A 2 -7.60 -1.12 -7.65
N LEU A 3 -7.59 -1.00 -6.36
CA LEU A 3 -7.17 -2.05 -5.49
C LEU A 3 -8.38 -2.36 -4.65
N ASN A 4 -9.12 -3.39 -5.05
CA ASN A 4 -10.38 -3.69 -4.44
C ASN A 4 -10.32 -4.64 -3.27
N ASP A 5 -9.33 -5.50 -3.25
CA ASP A 5 -9.29 -6.53 -2.23
C ASP A 5 -7.86 -6.63 -1.72
N PRO A 6 -7.52 -6.00 -0.64
CA PRO A 6 -6.15 -6.01 -0.12
C PRO A 6 -5.67 -7.44 0.14
N PHE A 7 -4.45 -7.69 -0.24
CA PHE A 7 -3.77 -8.97 -0.04
C PHE A 7 -4.30 -10.11 -0.91
N ALA A 8 -5.18 -9.82 -1.85
CA ALA A 8 -5.78 -10.90 -2.63
C ALA A 8 -4.91 -11.35 -3.79
N ASN A 9 -4.04 -10.51 -4.28
CA ASN A 9 -3.23 -10.88 -5.44
C ASN A 9 -2.00 -10.00 -5.51
N GLU A 10 -1.18 -10.22 -6.51
CA GLU A 10 0.02 -9.42 -6.66
C GLU A 10 0.01 -8.64 -7.98
N THR A 11 -1.15 -8.36 -8.50
CA THR A 11 -1.24 -7.69 -9.77
C THR A 11 -1.96 -6.36 -9.72
N GLU A 12 -2.82 -6.15 -8.74
CA GLU A 12 -3.57 -4.90 -8.69
C GLU A 12 -2.75 -3.78 -8.13
N SER A 13 -2.94 -2.60 -8.66
CA SER A 13 -2.27 -1.43 -8.13
C SER A 13 -3.22 -0.25 -8.21
N LEU A 14 -2.91 0.76 -7.42
CA LEU A 14 -3.70 1.97 -7.38
C LEU A 14 -2.73 3.12 -7.37
N GLN A 15 -3.06 4.17 -8.11
CA GLN A 15 -2.23 5.35 -8.11
C GLN A 15 -3.04 6.53 -7.66
N ILE A 16 -2.51 7.32 -6.75
CA ILE A 16 -3.15 8.52 -6.28
C ILE A 16 -2.08 9.59 -6.43
N GLY A 17 -2.22 10.45 -7.44
CA GLY A 17 -1.17 11.40 -7.75
C GLY A 17 0.11 10.64 -8.10
N ASP A 18 1.19 10.95 -7.42
CA ASP A 18 2.45 10.26 -7.63
C ASP A 18 2.69 9.16 -6.63
N LEU A 19 1.68 8.84 -5.83
CA LEU A 19 1.79 7.76 -4.88
C LEU A 19 1.32 6.48 -5.54
N THR A 20 2.09 5.42 -5.43
CA THR A 20 1.74 4.13 -6.00
C THR A 20 1.52 3.13 -4.88
N ILE A 21 0.44 2.39 -4.96
CA ILE A 21 0.09 1.39 -3.98
C ILE A 21 -0.06 0.08 -4.72
N GLU A 22 0.72 -0.92 -4.34
CA GLU A 22 0.69 -2.20 -5.01
C GLU A 22 0.21 -3.28 -4.08
N ASN A 23 -0.71 -4.08 -4.57
CA ASN A 23 -1.24 -5.19 -3.81
C ASN A 23 -0.29 -6.37 -3.88
N ARG A 24 -0.06 -7.01 -2.76
CA ARG A 24 0.68 -8.25 -2.72
C ARG A 24 -0.04 -9.16 -1.77
N ILE A 25 0.29 -10.41 -1.81
CA ILE A 25 -0.39 -11.38 -0.98
C ILE A 25 -0.07 -11.16 0.49
N ASP A 26 1.17 -10.84 0.80
CA ASP A 26 1.58 -10.71 2.19
C ASP A 26 1.83 -9.27 2.62
N ARG A 27 1.61 -8.30 1.77
CA ARG A 27 1.85 -6.90 2.13
C ARG A 27 1.23 -5.96 1.12
N ILE A 28 1.08 -4.72 1.51
CA ILE A 28 0.70 -3.67 0.58
C ILE A 28 1.91 -2.75 0.52
N SER A 29 2.42 -2.52 -0.66
CA SER A 29 3.59 -1.65 -0.83
C SER A 29 3.12 -0.27 -1.24
N ILE A 30 3.57 0.74 -0.54
CA ILE A 30 3.19 2.12 -0.82
C ILE A 30 4.46 2.91 -1.01
N TYR A 31 4.60 3.58 -2.13
CA TYR A 31 5.79 4.35 -2.37
C TYR A 31 5.48 5.53 -3.28
N GLY A 32 6.38 6.50 -3.32
CA GLY A 32 6.19 7.73 -4.06
C GLY A 32 5.90 8.87 -3.09
N SER A 33 5.21 9.88 -3.57
CA SER A 33 4.88 11.00 -2.72
C SER A 33 3.58 11.62 -3.17
N ILE A 34 2.93 12.35 -2.28
CA ILE A 34 1.72 13.02 -2.63
C ILE A 34 1.55 14.19 -1.69
N ASP A 35 1.05 15.30 -2.22
CA ASP A 35 0.71 16.44 -1.41
C ASP A 35 -0.79 16.48 -1.27
N LEU A 36 -1.27 16.56 -0.06
CA LEU A 36 -2.70 16.70 0.17
C LEU A 36 -2.97 18.18 0.31
N THR A 37 -3.29 18.78 -0.81
CA THR A 37 -3.44 20.22 -0.86
C THR A 37 -4.76 20.66 -0.24
N ARG A 38 -4.81 21.92 0.17
CA ARG A 38 -5.95 22.38 0.93
C ARG A 38 -7.00 22.90 -0.02
N ASP A 39 -7.51 22.02 -0.85
CA ASP A 39 -8.50 22.33 -1.85
C ASP A 39 -9.29 21.06 -2.17
N LYS A 40 -10.17 21.11 -3.16
CA LYS A 40 -11.02 19.98 -3.48
C LYS A 40 -10.23 18.79 -3.98
N ARG A 41 -9.14 19.03 -4.69
CA ARG A 41 -8.33 17.93 -5.16
C ARG A 41 -7.68 17.22 -4.01
N GLY A 42 -7.19 17.99 -3.03
CA GLY A 42 -6.58 17.38 -1.86
C GLY A 42 -7.58 16.57 -1.05
N LEU A 43 -8.81 17.07 -0.96
CA LEU A 43 -9.86 16.36 -0.26
C LEU A 43 -10.14 15.03 -0.94
N GLU A 44 -10.20 15.04 -2.27
CA GLU A 44 -10.46 13.82 -2.97
C GLU A 44 -9.35 12.83 -2.84
N ALA A 45 -8.11 13.28 -2.92
CA ALA A 45 -6.96 12.39 -2.72
C ALA A 45 -6.97 11.80 -1.32
N ALA A 46 -7.29 12.62 -0.33
CA ALA A 46 -7.34 12.15 1.05
C ALA A 46 -8.45 11.11 1.23
N ARG A 47 -9.58 11.28 0.57
CA ARG A 47 -10.64 10.32 0.66
C ARG A 47 -10.25 8.97 0.06
N LYS A 48 -9.55 9.01 -1.07
CA LYS A 48 -9.12 7.78 -1.70
C LYS A 48 -8.12 7.05 -0.82
N LEU A 49 -7.20 7.79 -0.23
CA LEU A 49 -6.19 7.21 0.63
C LEU A 49 -6.85 6.64 1.89
N SER A 50 -7.81 7.37 2.43
CA SER A 50 -8.53 6.92 3.61
C SER A 50 -9.29 5.63 3.34
N ALA A 51 -9.94 5.54 2.20
CA ALA A 51 -10.71 4.35 1.85
C ALA A 51 -9.78 3.15 1.71
N LEU A 52 -8.61 3.35 1.10
CA LEU A 52 -7.66 2.28 0.99
C LEU A 52 -7.19 1.80 2.36
N LEU A 53 -6.80 2.73 3.22
CA LEU A 53 -6.30 2.37 4.53
C LEU A 53 -7.37 1.72 5.38
N LYS A 54 -8.62 2.13 5.20
CA LYS A 54 -9.70 1.52 5.94
C LYS A 54 -9.86 0.06 5.54
N SER A 55 -9.78 -0.23 4.24
CA SER A 55 -9.86 -1.60 3.76
C SER A 55 -8.71 -2.45 4.30
N VAL A 56 -7.51 -1.88 4.31
CA VAL A 56 -6.35 -2.61 4.81
C VAL A 56 -6.51 -2.86 6.31
N LEU A 57 -6.98 -1.88 7.06
CA LEU A 57 -7.18 -2.05 8.48
C LEU A 57 -8.22 -3.10 8.79
N GLU A 58 -9.28 -3.13 8.02
CA GLU A 58 -10.31 -4.12 8.24
C GLU A 58 -9.79 -5.52 7.99
N LYS A 59 -9.00 -5.67 6.93
CA LYS A 59 -8.48 -6.97 6.61
C LYS A 59 -7.47 -7.43 7.65
N LEU A 60 -6.54 -6.58 8.01
CA LEU A 60 -5.53 -6.96 8.99
C LEU A 60 -6.16 -7.19 10.37
N GLY A 61 -7.13 -6.39 10.70
CA GLY A 61 -7.76 -6.52 12.01
C GLY A 61 -8.61 -7.76 12.17
N SER A 62 -8.95 -8.42 11.08
CA SER A 62 -9.76 -9.61 11.14
C SER A 62 -8.95 -10.89 11.13
N GLU A 63 -7.63 -10.80 11.10
CA GLU A 63 -6.77 -11.98 11.02
C GLU A 63 -5.91 -12.11 12.24
N ASP A 64 -5.47 -13.32 12.50
CA ASP A 64 -4.55 -13.59 13.56
C ASP A 64 -3.16 -13.40 12.98
N LEU A 65 -2.51 -12.33 13.28
CA LEU A 65 -1.30 -11.94 12.60
C LEU A 65 -0.04 -12.32 13.36
N PRO A 66 1.02 -12.68 12.61
CA PRO A 66 2.31 -12.90 13.27
C PRO A 66 2.91 -11.55 13.63
N GLU A 67 3.97 -11.57 14.41
CA GLU A 67 4.60 -10.34 14.78
C GLU A 67 5.24 -9.66 13.62
N SER A 68 5.81 -10.38 12.71
CA SER A 68 6.44 -9.80 11.52
C SER A 68 6.52 -10.86 10.44
N ILE A 69 6.76 -10.42 9.22
CA ILE A 69 6.96 -11.34 8.10
C ILE A 69 8.32 -11.01 7.49
N PRO A 70 8.87 -11.93 6.70
CA PRO A 70 10.18 -11.68 6.09
C PRO A 70 10.10 -10.60 5.03
N PRO A 71 11.22 -9.99 4.67
CA PRO A 71 11.21 -9.00 3.61
C PRO A 71 10.90 -9.63 2.27
N PRO A 72 10.59 -8.84 1.29
CA PRO A 72 10.23 -9.38 -0.02
C PRO A 72 11.36 -10.17 -0.60
N LYS A 73 11.03 -11.34 -1.18
CA LYS A 73 11.98 -12.18 -1.72
C LYS A 73 12.72 -11.63 -2.80
N ASN A 74 12.27 -10.83 -3.57
CA ASN A 74 12.99 -10.51 -4.73
C ASN A 74 13.84 -9.38 -4.50
N VAL A 75 14.10 -9.03 -3.46
CA VAL A 75 14.90 -8.10 -3.25
C VAL A 75 16.07 -8.16 -3.69
N ASP A 76 16.47 -8.43 -4.34
CA ASP A 76 17.54 -8.49 -4.95
C ASP A 76 18.51 -8.12 -4.56
N THR A 77 18.74 -8.21 -4.12
CA THR A 77 19.71 -8.11 -3.86
C THR A 77 20.59 -7.26 -3.65
N VAL A 78 20.54 -6.56 -3.90
CA VAL A 78 21.36 -5.71 -3.86
C VAL A 78 21.67 -5.44 -2.59
N LYS A 79 22.68 -5.52 -2.17
CA LYS A 79 23.01 -5.35 -1.05
C LYS A 79 23.02 -4.03 -0.62
N ASN A 80 22.51 -3.67 0.31
CA ASN A 80 22.55 -2.45 0.82
C ASN A 80 23.78 -2.27 1.57
N PRO A 81 24.56 -1.38 1.28
CA PRO A 81 25.81 -1.22 1.94
C PRO A 81 25.68 -0.87 3.38
N PHE A 82 24.56 -0.48 3.80
CA PHE A 82 24.42 -0.22 5.11
C PHE A 82 24.02 -1.34 5.87
N GLU A 83 23.91 -2.39 5.27
CA GLU A 83 23.57 -3.48 5.91
C GLU A 83 24.51 -4.13 6.27
#